data_c4edd984e29f11a3624ec47d7f264638
#
_entry.id   c4edd984e29f11a3624ec47d7f264638
#
_cell.length_a   1.000
_cell.length_b   1.000
_cell.length_c   1.000
_cell.angle_alpha   90.00
_cell.angle_beta   90.00
_cell.angle_gamma   90.00
#
_symmetry.space_group_name_H-M   'P 1'
#
loop_
_entity.id
_entity.type
_entity.pdbx_description
1 polymer ?
#
loop_
_entity_poly.entity_id
_entity_poly.type
_entity_poly.pdbx_seq_one_letter_code
_entity_poly.pdbx_strand_id
1 'polypeptide(L)'
;MSMKERMHTGELYLPGDKEIMKEQLACLNLLYDFNMTRPTELEKREKMLQKMFAEIGEGCYIEPPLHTNFGGAHVHFGKNVYANFNLTLVDDTHIYVGDNTMFGPGVIVATAGHPILPSLREKGYQYNMPGSIGKNCWIGAGAIILPGVQIGDN
;
A
#
# COMPACT_ATOMS: atom_id res chain seq x y z
N MET A 1 16.31 7.19 -17.23
CA MET A 1 15.32 6.66 -16.27
C MET A 1 14.61 7.84 -15.61
N SER A 2 13.29 7.93 -15.76
CA SER A 2 12.48 8.98 -15.14
C SER A 2 12.42 8.81 -13.62
N MET A 3 11.99 9.84 -12.90
CA MET A 3 11.75 9.73 -11.44
C MET A 3 10.70 8.65 -11.13
N LYS A 4 9.67 8.54 -11.96
CA LYS A 4 8.62 7.53 -11.82
C LYS A 4 9.17 6.09 -11.98
N GLU A 5 10.05 5.84 -12.94
CA GLU A 5 10.69 4.53 -13.08
C GLU A 5 11.56 4.19 -11.87
N ARG A 6 12.27 5.16 -11.31
CA ARG A 6 13.11 4.98 -10.12
C ARG A 6 12.33 4.58 -8.87
N MET A 7 11.05 4.98 -8.78
CA MET A 7 10.19 4.55 -7.65
C MET A 7 10.18 3.04 -7.44
N HIS A 8 10.40 2.26 -8.50
CA HIS A 8 10.27 0.80 -8.46
C HIS A 8 11.59 0.05 -8.55
N THR A 9 12.73 0.74 -8.54
CA THR A 9 14.06 0.13 -8.73
C THR A 9 14.96 0.16 -7.49
N GLY A 10 14.51 0.78 -6.40
CA GLY A 10 15.33 1.01 -5.20
C GLY A 10 16.32 2.18 -5.32
N GLU A 11 16.31 2.87 -6.45
CA GLU A 11 17.14 4.06 -6.65
C GLU A 11 16.54 5.29 -5.98
N LEU A 12 17.42 6.28 -5.72
CA LEU A 12 16.98 7.58 -5.20
C LEU A 12 16.14 8.32 -6.25
N TYR A 13 15.02 8.85 -5.80
CA TYR A 13 14.15 9.70 -6.62
C TYR A 13 13.57 10.85 -5.81
N LEU A 14 12.94 11.80 -6.49
CA LEU A 14 12.26 12.95 -5.87
C LEU A 14 10.74 12.72 -5.93
N PRO A 15 10.08 12.48 -4.78
CA PRO A 15 8.64 12.18 -4.76
C PRO A 15 7.77 13.36 -5.16
N GLY A 16 8.31 14.58 -5.14
CA GLY A 16 7.62 15.79 -5.61
C GLY A 16 7.63 15.98 -7.13
N ASP A 17 8.09 15.00 -7.92
CA ASP A 17 8.01 15.03 -9.38
C ASP A 17 6.56 15.20 -9.85
N LYS A 18 6.35 16.02 -10.89
CA LYS A 18 5.00 16.40 -11.34
C LYS A 18 4.18 15.23 -11.84
N GLU A 19 4.80 14.27 -12.52
CA GLU A 19 4.12 13.07 -13.03
C GLU A 19 3.68 12.18 -11.87
N ILE A 20 4.57 11.94 -10.90
CA ILE A 20 4.30 11.18 -9.69
C ILE A 20 3.14 11.82 -8.90
N MET A 21 3.22 13.12 -8.64
CA MET A 21 2.19 13.85 -7.89
C MET A 21 0.82 13.80 -8.56
N LYS A 22 0.78 13.91 -9.88
CA LYS A 22 -0.47 13.83 -10.65
C LYS A 22 -1.14 12.47 -10.48
N GLU A 23 -0.38 11.40 -10.58
CA GLU A 23 -0.88 10.03 -10.40
C GLU A 23 -1.34 9.80 -8.94
N GLN A 24 -0.53 10.22 -7.99
CA GLN A 24 -0.86 10.10 -6.57
C GLN A 24 -2.19 10.76 -6.22
N LEU A 25 -2.40 12.00 -6.67
CA LEU A 25 -3.64 12.72 -6.39
C LEU A 25 -4.87 12.04 -7.01
N ALA A 26 -4.75 11.49 -8.21
CA ALA A 26 -5.83 10.72 -8.82
C ALA A 26 -6.16 9.46 -7.99
N CYS A 27 -5.15 8.74 -7.52
CA CYS A 27 -5.32 7.56 -6.66
C CYS A 27 -5.95 7.94 -5.30
N LEU A 28 -5.53 9.04 -4.70
CA LEU A 28 -6.07 9.51 -3.42
C LEU A 28 -7.54 9.95 -3.51
N ASN A 29 -7.99 10.45 -4.66
CA ASN A 29 -9.41 10.71 -4.87
C ASN A 29 -10.25 9.43 -4.84
N LEU A 30 -9.77 8.35 -5.45
CA LEU A 30 -10.44 7.04 -5.39
C LEU A 30 -10.47 6.50 -3.95
N LEU A 31 -9.38 6.66 -3.21
CA LEU A 31 -9.31 6.27 -1.80
C LEU A 31 -10.31 7.05 -0.95
N TYR A 32 -10.41 8.36 -1.17
CA TYR A 32 -11.39 9.20 -0.48
C TYR A 32 -12.81 8.66 -0.68
N ASP A 33 -13.19 8.36 -1.92
CA ASP A 33 -14.51 7.82 -2.24
C ASP A 33 -14.75 6.47 -1.57
N PHE A 34 -13.75 5.58 -1.56
CA PHE A 34 -13.83 4.29 -0.86
C PHE A 34 -14.10 4.47 0.63
N ASN A 35 -13.36 5.35 1.30
CA ASN A 35 -13.51 5.60 2.74
C ASN A 35 -14.83 6.28 3.11
N MET A 36 -15.51 6.90 2.16
CA MET A 36 -16.82 7.53 2.35
C MET A 36 -18.00 6.58 2.08
N THR A 37 -17.75 5.32 1.77
CA THR A 37 -18.81 4.33 1.57
C THR A 37 -19.49 3.95 2.88
N ARG A 38 -20.78 3.62 2.79
CA ARG A 38 -21.57 3.14 3.94
C ARG A 38 -21.23 1.67 4.25
N PRO A 39 -21.38 1.22 5.50
CA PRO A 39 -21.14 -0.18 5.88
C PRO A 39 -21.98 -1.19 5.10
N THR A 40 -23.11 -0.78 4.57
CA THR A 40 -24.05 -1.63 3.79
C THR A 40 -23.69 -1.72 2.30
N GLU A 41 -22.75 -0.91 1.80
CA GLU A 41 -22.39 -0.84 0.38
C GLU A 41 -21.26 -1.83 0.02
N LEU A 42 -21.41 -3.10 0.37
CA LEU A 42 -20.36 -4.12 0.24
C LEU A 42 -19.96 -4.37 -1.22
N GLU A 43 -20.91 -4.52 -2.11
CA GLU A 43 -20.64 -4.72 -3.55
C GLU A 43 -19.93 -3.52 -4.18
N LYS A 44 -20.32 -2.31 -3.79
CA LYS A 44 -19.65 -1.08 -4.23
C LYS A 44 -18.20 -1.04 -3.78
N ARG A 45 -17.92 -1.38 -2.51
CA ARG A 45 -16.55 -1.46 -1.98
C ARG A 45 -15.70 -2.46 -2.74
N GLU A 46 -16.23 -3.64 -3.02
CA GLU A 46 -15.53 -4.67 -3.79
C GLU A 46 -15.14 -4.17 -5.19
N LYS A 47 -16.07 -3.57 -5.92
CA LYS A 47 -15.82 -2.98 -7.23
C LYS A 47 -14.80 -1.84 -7.19
N MET A 48 -14.84 -1.02 -6.15
CA MET A 48 -13.87 0.06 -5.98
C MET A 48 -12.46 -0.48 -5.73
N LEU A 49 -12.31 -1.48 -4.87
CA LEU A 49 -11.01 -2.12 -4.60
C LEU A 49 -10.41 -2.76 -5.87
N GLN A 50 -11.24 -3.36 -6.72
CA GLN A 50 -10.79 -3.90 -8.01
C GLN A 50 -10.23 -2.83 -8.95
N LYS A 51 -10.73 -1.59 -8.86
CA LYS A 51 -10.20 -0.45 -9.63
C LYS A 51 -8.95 0.16 -8.99
N MET A 52 -8.89 0.15 -7.67
CA MET A 52 -7.83 0.81 -6.90
C MET A 52 -6.55 -0.02 -6.84
N PHE A 53 -6.67 -1.32 -6.58
CA PHE A 53 -5.51 -2.19 -6.36
C PHE A 53 -4.93 -2.68 -7.70
N ALA A 54 -3.61 -2.87 -7.71
CA ALA A 54 -2.92 -3.49 -8.85
C ALA A 54 -3.47 -4.90 -9.11
N GLU A 55 -3.65 -5.68 -8.04
CA GLU A 55 -4.28 -6.99 -8.04
C GLU A 55 -5.04 -7.18 -6.73
N ILE A 56 -6.22 -7.77 -6.80
CA ILE A 56 -6.99 -8.18 -5.62
C ILE A 56 -7.82 -9.41 -5.97
N GLY A 57 -7.60 -10.50 -5.24
CA GLY A 57 -8.34 -11.74 -5.42
C GLY A 57 -9.77 -11.65 -4.88
N GLU A 58 -10.56 -12.66 -5.17
CA GLU A 58 -11.94 -12.80 -4.67
C GLU A 58 -11.97 -12.98 -3.15
N GLY A 59 -13.06 -12.56 -2.52
CA GLY A 59 -13.30 -12.76 -1.09
C GLY A 59 -12.51 -11.83 -0.18
N CYS A 60 -11.80 -10.84 -0.72
CA CYS A 60 -11.11 -9.85 0.09
C CYS A 60 -12.08 -8.85 0.72
N TYR A 61 -11.80 -8.44 1.94
CA TYR A 61 -12.56 -7.43 2.65
C TYR A 61 -11.62 -6.47 3.39
N ILE A 62 -11.81 -5.19 3.17
CA ILE A 62 -11.05 -4.13 3.84
C ILE A 62 -12.04 -3.22 4.56
N GLU A 63 -11.91 -3.15 5.88
CA GLU A 63 -12.70 -2.25 6.71
C GLU A 63 -12.18 -0.81 6.58
N PRO A 64 -13.01 0.14 6.14
CA PRO A 64 -12.60 1.56 6.17
C PRO A 64 -12.40 2.09 7.60
N PRO A 65 -11.58 3.11 7.80
CA PRO A 65 -10.79 3.77 6.78
C PRO A 65 -9.52 2.97 6.40
N LEU A 66 -9.20 2.98 5.10
CA LEU A 66 -7.94 2.54 4.54
C LEU A 66 -7.05 3.78 4.30
N HIS A 67 -5.77 3.67 4.58
CA HIS A 67 -4.79 4.73 4.34
C HIS A 67 -3.73 4.24 3.36
N THR A 68 -3.48 4.99 2.31
CA THR A 68 -2.45 4.66 1.31
C THR A 68 -1.83 5.93 0.74
N ASN A 69 -0.68 5.81 0.09
CA ASN A 69 -0.10 6.91 -0.68
C ASN A 69 -0.58 6.92 -2.14
N PHE A 70 -0.83 5.75 -2.72
CA PHE A 70 -1.24 5.60 -4.13
C PHE A 70 -2.54 4.82 -4.28
N GLY A 71 -3.43 4.89 -3.30
CA GLY A 71 -4.77 4.29 -3.39
C GLY A 71 -4.79 2.76 -3.49
N GLY A 72 -3.65 2.09 -3.33
CA GLY A 72 -3.52 0.66 -3.60
C GLY A 72 -3.01 0.31 -4.99
N ALA A 73 -2.64 1.30 -5.82
CA ALA A 73 -2.18 1.09 -7.20
C ALA A 73 -0.94 0.17 -7.31
N HIS A 74 -0.18 0.03 -6.25
CA HIS A 74 0.97 -0.88 -6.18
C HIS A 74 0.76 -2.03 -5.19
N VAL A 75 -0.47 -2.31 -4.79
CA VAL A 75 -0.80 -3.37 -3.83
C VAL A 75 -1.36 -4.59 -4.55
N HIS A 76 -0.83 -5.76 -4.19
CA HIS A 76 -1.22 -7.06 -4.74
C HIS A 76 -1.72 -7.95 -3.61
N PHE A 77 -3.04 -8.14 -3.54
CA PHE A 77 -3.67 -9.07 -2.61
C PHE A 77 -4.07 -10.35 -3.32
N GLY A 78 -3.77 -11.49 -2.71
CA GLY A 78 -4.33 -12.76 -3.10
C GLY A 78 -5.82 -12.86 -2.77
N LYS A 79 -6.32 -14.08 -2.59
CA LYS A 79 -7.72 -14.35 -2.27
C LYS A 79 -7.96 -14.30 -0.75
N ASN A 80 -9.17 -13.92 -0.35
CA ASN A 80 -9.61 -13.96 1.05
C ASN A 80 -8.69 -13.20 2.02
N VAL A 81 -8.09 -12.11 1.58
CA VAL A 81 -7.33 -11.24 2.47
C VAL A 81 -8.29 -10.34 3.24
N TYR A 82 -8.17 -10.35 4.55
CA TYR A 82 -8.97 -9.51 5.44
C TYR A 82 -8.11 -8.41 6.05
N ALA A 83 -8.61 -7.18 6.04
CA ALA A 83 -7.99 -6.07 6.75
C ALA A 83 -8.97 -5.37 7.67
N ASN A 84 -8.58 -5.23 8.93
CA ASN A 84 -9.31 -4.43 9.90
C ASN A 84 -9.08 -2.93 9.63
N PHE A 85 -9.83 -2.08 10.29
CA PHE A 85 -9.79 -0.63 10.09
C PHE A 85 -8.41 -0.03 10.40
N ASN A 86 -8.12 1.09 9.75
CA ASN A 86 -6.85 1.81 9.85
C ASN A 86 -5.63 1.01 9.36
N LEU A 87 -5.82 0.09 8.41
CA LEU A 87 -4.68 -0.45 7.67
C LEU A 87 -4.01 0.71 6.92
N THR A 88 -2.70 0.84 7.08
CA THR A 88 -1.90 1.84 6.37
C THR A 88 -0.92 1.15 5.44
N LEU A 89 -1.05 1.41 4.15
CA LEU A 89 -0.18 0.89 3.11
C LEU A 89 0.57 2.06 2.47
N VAL A 90 1.83 2.23 2.82
CA VAL A 90 2.69 3.22 2.16
C VAL A 90 3.19 2.57 0.88
N ASP A 91 2.33 2.59 -0.14
CA ASP A 91 2.46 1.86 -1.40
C ASP A 91 3.16 2.67 -2.50
N ASP A 92 4.24 3.33 -2.15
CA ASP A 92 5.10 4.04 -3.11
C ASP A 92 5.76 3.08 -4.11
N THR A 93 5.98 1.82 -3.70
CA THR A 93 6.25 0.70 -4.58
C THR A 93 5.46 -0.54 -4.14
N HIS A 94 5.73 -1.70 -4.70
CA HIS A 94 4.89 -2.88 -4.60
C HIS A 94 4.84 -3.49 -3.20
N ILE A 95 3.62 -3.82 -2.77
CA ILE A 95 3.31 -4.62 -1.58
C ILE A 95 2.57 -5.87 -2.04
N TYR A 96 3.09 -7.04 -1.68
CA TYR A 96 2.50 -8.34 -2.01
C TYR A 96 1.98 -9.03 -0.76
N VAL A 97 0.74 -9.49 -0.79
CA VAL A 97 0.10 -10.21 0.32
C VAL A 97 -0.54 -11.49 -0.20
N GLY A 98 -0.16 -12.62 0.37
CA GLY A 98 -0.67 -13.93 -0.03
C GLY A 98 -2.09 -14.22 0.45
N ASP A 99 -2.66 -15.31 -0.07
CA ASP A 99 -4.02 -15.74 0.22
C ASP A 99 -4.26 -15.95 1.72
N ASN A 100 -5.47 -15.68 2.18
CA ASN A 100 -5.94 -15.92 3.55
C ASN A 100 -5.15 -15.19 4.66
N THR A 101 -4.39 -14.17 4.33
CA THR A 101 -3.70 -13.34 5.32
C THR A 101 -4.67 -12.32 5.92
N MET A 102 -4.53 -12.10 7.22
CA MET A 102 -5.38 -11.19 7.99
C MET A 102 -4.54 -10.09 8.66
N PHE A 103 -5.06 -8.86 8.61
CA PHE A 103 -4.47 -7.72 9.30
C PHE A 103 -5.36 -7.28 10.46
N GLY A 104 -4.77 -7.17 11.64
CA GLY A 104 -5.39 -6.48 12.78
C GLY A 104 -5.48 -4.97 12.56
N PRO A 105 -6.23 -4.27 13.43
CA PRO A 105 -6.40 -2.82 13.29
C PRO A 105 -5.07 -2.08 13.46
N GLY A 106 -4.89 -1.00 12.69
CA GLY A 106 -3.75 -0.11 12.83
C GLY A 106 -2.41 -0.69 12.35
N VAL A 107 -2.41 -1.77 11.58
CA VAL A 107 -1.18 -2.30 10.96
C VAL A 107 -0.65 -1.32 9.92
N ILE A 108 0.68 -1.16 9.88
CA ILE A 108 1.38 -0.34 8.90
C ILE A 108 2.32 -1.22 8.08
N VAL A 109 2.21 -1.15 6.76
CA VAL A 109 3.16 -1.74 5.80
C VAL A 109 3.73 -0.62 4.96
N ALA A 110 5.04 -0.37 5.08
CA ALA A 110 5.70 0.72 4.37
C ALA A 110 6.71 0.20 3.37
N THR A 111 6.72 0.81 2.17
CA THR A 111 7.75 0.55 1.15
C THR A 111 8.72 1.72 0.98
N ALA A 112 8.33 2.92 1.43
CA ALA A 112 9.13 4.13 1.29
C ALA A 112 10.12 4.31 2.43
N GLY A 113 11.34 4.71 2.09
CA GLY A 113 12.40 5.06 3.02
C GLY A 113 13.13 6.33 2.61
N HIS A 114 13.85 6.93 3.54
CA HIS A 114 14.66 8.11 3.29
C HIS A 114 16.14 7.81 3.54
N PRO A 115 17.07 8.44 2.78
CA PRO A 115 18.52 8.25 2.98
C PRO A 115 18.94 8.58 4.41
N ILE A 116 19.83 7.75 4.95
CA ILE A 116 20.43 8.00 6.27
C ILE A 116 21.31 9.26 6.22
N LEU A 117 21.97 9.50 5.08
CA LEU A 117 22.84 10.66 4.90
C LEU A 117 22.01 11.97 4.91
N PRO A 118 22.26 12.89 5.87
CA PRO A 118 21.46 14.12 6.02
C PRO A 118 21.41 14.99 4.76
N SER A 119 22.55 15.13 4.06
CA SER A 119 22.63 15.95 2.85
C SER A 119 21.73 15.47 1.70
N LEU A 120 21.41 14.19 1.64
CA LEU A 120 20.44 13.64 0.68
C LEU A 120 18.99 13.84 1.15
N ARG A 121 18.75 13.72 2.46
CA ARG A 121 17.42 14.01 3.03
C ARG A 121 17.02 15.48 2.86
N GLU A 122 17.95 16.41 3.09
CA GLU A 122 17.73 17.84 2.88
C GLU A 122 17.29 18.17 1.45
N LYS A 123 17.77 17.40 0.47
CA LYS A 123 17.40 17.53 -0.94
C LYS A 123 16.06 16.87 -1.27
N GLY A 124 15.42 16.21 -0.30
CA GLY A 124 14.11 15.58 -0.47
C GLY A 124 14.14 14.20 -1.14
N TYR A 125 15.30 13.56 -1.26
CA TYR A 125 15.41 12.23 -1.85
C TYR A 125 14.71 11.16 -1.01
N GLN A 126 14.13 10.19 -1.71
CA GLN A 126 13.47 8.99 -1.19
C GLN A 126 13.94 7.77 -1.99
N TYR A 127 13.83 6.60 -1.41
CA TYR A 127 13.96 5.32 -2.11
C TYR A 127 12.85 4.38 -1.63
N ASN A 128 12.51 3.39 -2.44
CA ASN A 128 11.49 2.43 -2.07
C ASN A 128 12.02 1.00 -2.18
N MET A 129 11.56 0.16 -1.28
CA MET A 129 11.84 -1.27 -1.29
C MET A 129 10.52 -2.04 -1.13
N PRO A 130 10.20 -2.97 -2.06
CA PRO A 130 8.96 -3.72 -1.99
C PRO A 130 8.89 -4.57 -0.71
N GLY A 131 7.66 -4.71 -0.20
CA GLY A 131 7.37 -5.59 0.94
C GLY A 131 6.58 -6.80 0.50
N SER A 132 6.75 -7.92 1.19
CA SER A 132 5.94 -9.11 0.95
C SER A 132 5.53 -9.82 2.22
N ILE A 133 4.29 -10.28 2.24
CA ILE A 133 3.70 -11.09 3.30
C ILE A 133 3.12 -12.33 2.65
N GLY A 134 3.47 -13.49 3.15
CA GLY A 134 3.03 -14.76 2.61
C GLY A 134 1.55 -15.09 2.84
N LYS A 135 1.20 -16.35 2.65
CA LYS A 135 -0.16 -16.89 2.82
C LYS A 135 -0.42 -17.24 4.28
N ASN A 136 -1.70 -17.22 4.67
CA ASN A 136 -2.16 -17.67 5.98
C ASN A 136 -1.49 -16.99 7.17
N CYS A 137 -1.07 -15.74 7.02
CA CYS A 137 -0.47 -14.97 8.11
C CYS A 137 -1.55 -14.24 8.91
N TRP A 138 -1.31 -14.06 10.18
CA TRP A 138 -2.06 -13.15 11.03
C TRP A 138 -1.11 -12.05 11.51
N ILE A 139 -1.28 -10.86 10.98
CA ILE A 139 -0.49 -9.69 11.38
C ILE A 139 -1.27 -8.97 12.50
N GLY A 140 -0.73 -9.02 13.70
CA GLY A 140 -1.39 -8.50 14.91
C GLY A 140 -1.57 -6.99 14.89
N ALA A 141 -2.53 -6.51 15.67
CA ALA A 141 -2.86 -5.09 15.80
C ALA A 141 -1.63 -4.21 16.07
N GLY A 142 -1.50 -3.11 15.33
CA GLY A 142 -0.44 -2.14 15.51
C GLY A 142 0.95 -2.58 15.04
N ALA A 143 1.09 -3.72 14.38
CA ALA A 143 2.38 -4.15 13.83
C ALA A 143 2.86 -3.17 12.76
N ILE A 144 4.16 -2.95 12.71
CA ILE A 144 4.82 -2.08 11.73
C ILE A 144 5.79 -2.91 10.91
N ILE A 145 5.57 -2.97 9.60
CA ILE A 145 6.41 -3.69 8.65
C ILE A 145 7.13 -2.66 7.79
N LEU A 146 8.46 -2.65 7.92
CA LEU A 146 9.33 -1.65 7.30
C LEU A 146 9.68 -2.01 5.84
N PRO A 147 10.23 -1.03 5.06
CA PRO A 147 10.63 -1.26 3.67
C PRO A 147 11.55 -2.46 3.49
N GLY A 148 11.27 -3.28 2.48
CA GLY A 148 12.08 -4.43 2.12
C GLY A 148 11.90 -5.67 2.99
N VAL A 149 11.03 -5.63 4.00
CA VAL A 149 10.76 -6.78 4.87
C VAL A 149 9.95 -7.84 4.12
N GLN A 150 10.34 -9.09 4.30
CA GLN A 150 9.66 -10.25 3.77
C GLN A 150 9.21 -11.16 4.91
N ILE A 151 7.92 -11.46 4.95
CA ILE A 151 7.29 -12.39 5.91
C ILE A 151 6.86 -13.63 5.13
N GLY A 152 7.32 -14.80 5.56
CA GLY A 152 6.96 -16.08 4.95
C GLY A 152 5.52 -16.50 5.23
N ASP A 153 5.13 -17.68 4.73
CA ASP A 153 3.80 -18.25 4.95
C ASP A 153 3.61 -18.73 6.42
N ASN A 154 2.35 -18.74 6.89
CA ASN A 154 1.89 -19.21 8.19
C ASN A 154 2.36 -18.36 9.36
#